data_73fc0ece4a605cb9d2d6680ad5b17f70
#
_entry.id   73fc0ece4a605cb9d2d6680ad5b17f70
#
_cell.length_a   1.000
_cell.length_b   1.000
_cell.length_c   1.000
_cell.angle_alpha   90.00
_cell.angle_beta   90.00
_cell.angle_gamma   90.00
#
_symmetry.space_group_name_H-M   'P 1'
#
loop_
_entity.id
_entity.type
_entity.pdbx_description
1 polymer ?
#
loop_
_entity_poly.entity_id
_entity_poly.type
_entity_poly.pdbx_seq_one_letter_code
_entity_poly.pdbx_strand_id
1 'polypeptide(L)'
;LHLCDRRQRQMCIRDRLRDKDINLTFRKIEPFYADVKLKDGDTVREAGLEFNVLFTPGHTVGGVSYVLEEKKCVFVGDTLFRRSIGRTDFSYGSYEDIISSIKNKLFALEGNYIAYPGHGPATTLDEERAANPYVR
;
A
#
# COMPACT_ATOMS: atom_id res chain seq x y z
N LEU A 1 -5.97 13.15 2.04
CA LEU A 1 -6.51 11.78 2.07
C LEU A 1 -6.94 11.29 0.68
N HIS A 2 -7.67 12.11 -0.10
CA HIS A 2 -8.15 11.70 -1.43
C HIS A 2 -7.06 11.56 -2.50
N LEU A 3 -5.93 12.25 -2.41
CA LEU A 3 -4.86 12.19 -3.42
C LEU A 3 -4.03 10.89 -3.32
N CYS A 4 -3.71 10.46 -2.11
CA CYS A 4 -3.03 9.17 -1.90
C CYS A 4 -3.91 8.00 -2.37
N ASP A 5 -5.21 8.05 -2.06
CA ASP A 5 -6.17 7.03 -2.46
C ASP A 5 -6.32 6.94 -4.00
N ARG A 6 -6.33 8.06 -4.72
CA ARG A 6 -6.40 8.06 -6.19
C ARG A 6 -5.17 7.43 -6.83
N ARG A 7 -3.96 7.77 -6.38
CA ARG A 7 -2.72 7.21 -6.96
C ARG A 7 -2.58 5.73 -6.66
N GLN A 8 -2.92 5.32 -5.45
CA GLN A 8 -2.94 3.92 -5.05
C GLN A 8 -4.00 3.11 -5.81
N ARG A 9 -5.21 3.66 -5.98
CA ARG A 9 -6.25 3.07 -6.84
C ARG A 9 -5.83 2.99 -8.29
N GLN A 10 -5.11 3.97 -8.82
CA GLN A 10 -4.58 3.95 -10.18
C GLN A 10 -3.58 2.82 -10.38
N MET A 11 -2.69 2.56 -9.41
CA MET A 11 -1.76 1.43 -9.48
C MET A 11 -2.50 0.09 -9.42
N CYS A 12 -3.43 -0.07 -8.48
CA CYS A 12 -4.26 -1.28 -8.37
C CYS A 12 -5.10 -1.55 -9.63
N ILE A 13 -5.67 -0.51 -10.24
CA ILE A 13 -6.44 -0.65 -11.48
C ILE A 13 -5.52 -1.04 -12.65
N ARG A 14 -4.34 -0.44 -12.75
CA ARG A 14 -3.37 -0.77 -13.82
C ARG A 14 -2.87 -2.21 -13.71
N ASP A 15 -2.62 -2.69 -12.52
CA ASP A 15 -2.21 -4.07 -12.29
C ASP A 15 -3.34 -5.04 -12.67
N ARG A 16 -4.58 -4.72 -12.34
CA ARG A 16 -5.76 -5.50 -12.76
C ARG A 16 -5.97 -5.54 -14.27
N LEU A 17 -5.64 -4.46 -14.98
CA LEU A 17 -5.77 -4.41 -16.44
C LEU A 17 -4.73 -5.26 -17.18
N ARG A 18 -3.63 -5.65 -16.51
CA ARG A 18 -2.62 -6.56 -17.07
C ARG A 18 -3.04 -8.02 -17.00
N ASP A 19 -3.95 -8.36 -16.11
CA ASP A 19 -4.39 -9.74 -15.89
C ASP A 19 -5.56 -10.06 -16.82
N LYS A 20 -5.28 -10.81 -17.89
CA LYS A 20 -6.26 -11.20 -18.90
C LYS A 20 -7.33 -12.18 -18.38
N ASP A 21 -7.13 -12.72 -17.17
CA ASP A 21 -7.98 -13.76 -16.58
C ASP A 21 -9.11 -13.21 -15.70
N ILE A 22 -9.19 -11.90 -15.51
CA ILE A 22 -10.30 -11.29 -14.77
C ILE A 22 -11.47 -11.07 -15.71
N ASN A 23 -12.28 -12.10 -15.86
CA ASN A 23 -13.65 -12.02 -16.41
C ASN A 23 -14.56 -11.27 -15.41
N LEU A 24 -14.23 -10.03 -15.10
CA LEU A 24 -15.10 -9.14 -14.37
C LEU A 24 -16.05 -8.47 -15.35
N THR A 25 -17.31 -8.85 -15.27
CA THR A 25 -18.47 -8.26 -15.94
C THR A 25 -18.68 -6.78 -15.58
N PHE A 26 -17.60 -6.01 -15.40
CA PHE A 26 -17.65 -4.62 -15.04
C PHE A 26 -16.99 -3.78 -16.12
N ARG A 27 -17.76 -2.83 -16.61
CA ARG A 27 -17.44 -1.70 -17.51
C ARG A 27 -16.03 -1.74 -18.10
N LYS A 28 -15.93 -1.71 -19.40
CA LYS A 28 -14.69 -1.50 -20.18
C LYS A 28 -13.92 -0.32 -19.55
N ILE A 29 -12.88 -0.64 -18.79
CA ILE A 29 -12.01 0.38 -18.19
C ILE A 29 -11.04 0.78 -19.29
N GLU A 30 -11.08 2.03 -19.72
CA GLU A 30 -10.13 2.55 -20.68
C GLU A 30 -8.74 2.69 -20.04
N PRO A 31 -7.69 2.28 -20.76
CA PRO A 31 -6.32 2.50 -20.28
C PRO A 31 -6.07 4.00 -20.04
N PHE A 32 -5.48 4.33 -18.92
CA PHE A 32 -5.07 5.70 -18.65
C PHE A 32 -3.56 5.75 -18.37
N TYR A 33 -2.96 6.89 -18.63
CA TYR A 33 -1.54 7.14 -18.34
C TYR A 33 -1.44 7.91 -17.01
N ALA A 34 -0.53 7.47 -16.14
CA ALA A 34 -0.22 8.21 -14.93
C ALA A 34 0.74 9.36 -15.28
N ASP A 35 0.43 10.57 -14.80
CA ASP A 35 1.27 11.75 -14.98
C ASP A 35 2.62 11.62 -14.28
N VAL A 36 2.62 10.95 -13.11
CA VAL A 36 3.81 10.69 -12.30
C VAL A 36 3.93 9.20 -11.99
N LYS A 37 5.10 8.64 -12.28
CA LYS A 37 5.48 7.27 -11.91
C LYS A 37 6.40 7.34 -10.70
N LEU A 38 6.02 6.65 -9.63
CA LEU A 38 6.76 6.60 -8.38
C LEU A 38 7.61 5.34 -8.28
N LYS A 39 8.76 5.47 -7.63
CA LYS A 39 9.69 4.38 -7.29
C LYS A 39 9.90 4.34 -5.78
N ASP A 40 10.45 3.25 -5.30
CA ASP A 40 10.88 3.12 -3.91
C ASP A 40 11.91 4.19 -3.54
N GLY A 41 11.70 4.89 -2.43
CA GLY A 41 12.55 5.98 -1.97
C GLY A 41 12.25 7.35 -2.58
N ASP A 42 11.31 7.45 -3.51
CA ASP A 42 10.91 8.76 -4.03
C ASP A 42 10.22 9.60 -2.94
N THR A 43 10.30 10.91 -3.13
CA THR A 43 9.59 11.87 -2.28
C THR A 43 8.51 12.58 -3.09
N VAL A 44 7.31 12.62 -2.55
CA VAL A 44 6.15 13.31 -3.14
C VAL A 44 5.77 14.49 -2.26
N ARG A 45 5.63 15.67 -2.87
CA ARG A 45 5.18 16.88 -2.19
C ARG A 45 3.77 17.24 -2.65
N GLU A 46 2.84 17.24 -1.72
CA GLU A 46 1.43 17.55 -1.97
C GLU A 46 0.82 18.32 -0.80
N ALA A 47 0.08 19.37 -1.10
CA ALA A 47 -0.60 20.21 -0.11
C ALA A 47 0.32 20.73 1.02
N GLY A 48 1.59 21.04 0.70
CA GLY A 48 2.56 21.51 1.68
C GLY A 48 3.16 20.40 2.58
N LEU A 49 2.83 19.14 2.32
CA LEU A 49 3.36 17.98 3.05
C LEU A 49 4.32 17.20 2.15
N GLU A 50 5.32 16.58 2.79
CA GLU A 50 6.32 15.75 2.12
C GLU A 50 6.12 14.28 2.53
N PHE A 51 5.92 13.41 1.54
CA PHE A 51 5.71 11.97 1.72
C PHE A 51 6.87 11.19 1.13
N ASN A 52 7.46 10.32 1.92
CA ASN A 52 8.41 9.32 1.43
C ASN A 52 7.65 8.10 0.92
N VAL A 53 8.03 7.61 -0.26
CA VAL A 53 7.40 6.46 -0.93
C VAL A 53 8.14 5.19 -0.59
N LEU A 54 7.44 4.21 -0.04
CA LEU A 54 7.93 2.85 0.15
C LEU A 54 7.23 1.92 -0.83
N PHE A 55 7.98 1.15 -1.59
CA PHE A 55 7.43 0.11 -2.43
C PHE A 55 7.04 -1.10 -1.56
N THR A 56 5.75 -1.39 -1.48
CA THR A 56 5.17 -2.43 -0.63
C THR A 56 4.28 -3.38 -1.43
N PRO A 57 4.89 -4.20 -2.33
CA PRO A 57 4.13 -5.16 -3.13
C PRO A 57 3.57 -6.30 -2.28
N GLY A 58 2.65 -7.06 -2.86
CA GLY A 58 2.10 -8.29 -2.31
C GLY A 58 0.58 -8.37 -2.36
N HIS A 59 -0.16 -7.35 -1.96
CA HIS A 59 -1.57 -7.23 -2.29
C HIS A 59 -1.74 -6.99 -3.80
N THR A 60 -0.95 -6.07 -4.34
CA THR A 60 -0.75 -5.88 -5.79
C THR A 60 0.75 -5.74 -6.07
N VAL A 61 1.16 -5.99 -7.31
CA VAL A 61 2.56 -5.86 -7.73
C VAL A 61 3.06 -4.42 -7.69
N GLY A 62 2.16 -3.44 -7.77
CA GLY A 62 2.50 -2.01 -7.77
C GLY A 62 2.19 -1.32 -6.44
N GLY A 63 1.98 -2.09 -5.36
CA GLY A 63 1.65 -1.53 -4.04
C GLY A 63 2.72 -0.58 -3.51
N VAL A 64 2.29 0.58 -2.99
CA VAL A 64 3.15 1.56 -2.33
C VAL A 64 2.52 2.03 -1.04
N SER A 65 3.37 2.42 -0.09
CA SER A 65 2.98 3.09 1.14
C SER A 65 3.59 4.49 1.17
N TYR A 66 2.89 5.45 1.76
CA TYR A 66 3.35 6.82 1.87
C TYR A 66 3.62 7.15 3.33
N VAL A 67 4.85 7.50 3.66
CA VAL A 67 5.28 7.86 5.00
C VAL A 67 5.30 9.38 5.14
N LEU A 68 4.56 9.89 6.10
CA LEU A 68 4.60 11.29 6.52
C LEU A 68 5.36 11.36 7.85
N GLU A 69 6.67 11.56 7.75
CA GLU A 69 7.60 11.57 8.90
C GLU A 69 7.23 12.61 9.95
N GLU A 70 6.92 13.82 9.50
CA GLU A 70 6.59 14.97 10.35
C GLU A 70 5.42 14.67 11.30
N LYS A 71 4.46 13.85 10.87
CA LYS A 71 3.26 13.49 11.64
C LYS A 71 3.33 12.08 12.22
N LYS A 72 4.43 11.36 12.01
CA LYS A 72 4.57 9.96 12.42
C LYS A 72 3.36 9.12 12.02
N CYS A 73 2.99 9.23 10.75
CA CYS A 73 1.94 8.39 10.18
C CYS A 73 2.34 7.81 8.81
N VAL A 74 1.73 6.71 8.44
CA VAL A 74 1.96 6.01 7.19
C VAL A 74 0.63 5.56 6.58
N PHE A 75 0.46 5.80 5.29
CA PHE A 75 -0.70 5.38 4.52
C PHE A 75 -0.32 4.10 3.78
N VAL A 76 -0.84 2.98 4.26
CA VAL A 76 -0.39 1.64 3.83
C VAL A 76 -1.28 0.99 2.78
N GLY A 77 -2.37 1.64 2.38
CA GLY A 77 -3.35 1.05 1.46
C GLY A 77 -3.84 -0.31 1.96
N ASP A 78 -3.87 -1.28 1.07
CA ASP A 78 -4.32 -2.64 1.39
C ASP A 78 -3.13 -3.59 1.71
N THR A 79 -2.04 -3.06 2.27
CA THR A 79 -0.88 -3.85 2.68
C THR A 79 -1.02 -4.34 4.12
N LEU A 80 -1.30 -3.45 5.06
CA LEU A 80 -1.38 -3.76 6.50
C LEU A 80 -2.71 -3.27 7.06
N PHE A 81 -3.38 -4.14 7.81
CA PHE A 81 -4.62 -3.84 8.54
C PHE A 81 -4.45 -4.15 10.03
N ARG A 82 -5.36 -3.62 10.83
CA ARG A 82 -5.38 -3.94 12.25
C ARG A 82 -5.57 -5.44 12.47
N ARG A 83 -4.53 -6.11 13.00
CA ARG A 83 -4.47 -7.56 13.23
C ARG A 83 -4.66 -8.41 11.97
N SER A 84 -4.38 -7.84 10.80
CA SER A 84 -4.53 -8.53 9.52
C SER A 84 -3.57 -7.96 8.47
N ILE A 85 -3.57 -8.58 7.31
CA ILE A 85 -2.84 -8.13 6.12
C ILE A 85 -3.77 -8.10 4.90
N GLY A 86 -3.34 -7.46 3.83
CA GLY A 86 -4.05 -7.50 2.56
C GLY A 86 -4.14 -8.90 1.98
N ARG A 87 -5.23 -9.19 1.26
CA ARG A 87 -5.38 -10.47 0.53
C ARG A 87 -4.29 -10.60 -0.52
N THR A 88 -3.85 -11.83 -0.72
CA THR A 88 -2.81 -12.20 -1.69
C THR A 88 -3.24 -13.32 -2.61
N ASP A 89 -4.51 -13.72 -2.56
CA ASP A 89 -5.11 -14.82 -3.31
C ASP A 89 -5.53 -14.45 -4.76
N PHE A 90 -5.07 -13.31 -5.25
CA PHE A 90 -5.20 -12.94 -6.66
C PHE A 90 -4.04 -13.49 -7.47
N SER A 91 -4.22 -13.62 -8.79
CA SER A 91 -3.16 -14.04 -9.70
C SER A 91 -1.90 -13.12 -9.69
N TYR A 92 -2.08 -11.87 -9.27
CA TYR A 92 -1.03 -10.86 -9.10
C TYR A 92 -0.66 -10.59 -7.64
N GLY A 93 -1.26 -11.31 -6.69
CA GLY A 93 -0.92 -11.24 -5.26
C GLY A 93 0.23 -12.17 -4.90
N SER A 94 0.97 -11.82 -3.86
CA SER A 94 2.06 -12.62 -3.33
C SER A 94 2.12 -12.51 -1.81
N TYR A 95 1.92 -13.64 -1.12
CA TYR A 95 2.01 -13.68 0.33
C TYR A 95 3.45 -13.39 0.81
N GLU A 96 4.44 -13.91 0.13
CA GLU A 96 5.85 -13.70 0.46
C GLU A 96 6.22 -12.22 0.35
N ASP A 97 5.77 -11.57 -0.72
CA ASP A 97 6.06 -10.16 -0.96
C ASP A 97 5.37 -9.26 0.07
N ILE A 98 4.11 -9.53 0.45
CA ILE A 98 3.41 -8.70 1.43
C ILE A 98 4.05 -8.82 2.81
N ILE A 99 4.46 -10.02 3.22
CA ILE A 99 5.16 -10.23 4.48
C ILE A 99 6.53 -9.53 4.47
N SER A 100 7.28 -9.67 3.37
CA SER A 100 8.55 -8.96 3.19
C SER A 100 8.38 -7.45 3.22
N SER A 101 7.36 -6.92 2.54
CA SER A 101 7.02 -5.50 2.53
C SER A 101 6.73 -4.98 3.94
N ILE A 102 5.94 -5.71 4.72
CA ILE A 102 5.60 -5.31 6.08
C ILE A 102 6.83 -5.38 6.99
N LYS A 103 7.56 -6.49 7.00
CA LYS A 103 8.74 -6.68 7.88
C LYS A 103 9.88 -5.74 7.54
N ASN A 104 10.25 -5.67 6.27
CA ASN A 104 11.48 -5.01 5.84
C ASN A 104 11.30 -3.54 5.48
N LYS A 105 10.06 -3.07 5.30
CA LYS A 105 9.77 -1.67 4.96
C LYS A 105 8.98 -0.98 6.06
N LEU A 106 7.79 -1.46 6.40
CA LEU A 106 6.93 -0.81 7.39
C LEU A 106 7.47 -0.97 8.81
N PHE A 107 7.84 -2.19 9.23
CA PHE A 107 8.35 -2.43 10.56
C PHE A 107 9.80 -1.95 10.77
N ALA A 108 10.53 -1.70 9.70
CA ALA A 108 11.86 -1.09 9.74
C ALA A 108 11.83 0.42 10.00
N LEU A 109 10.66 1.08 9.90
CA LEU A 109 10.53 2.49 10.26
C LEU A 109 10.82 2.71 11.76
N GLU A 110 11.72 3.64 12.07
CA GLU A 110 12.11 3.93 13.44
C GLU A 110 11.03 4.73 14.17
N GLY A 111 10.57 4.19 15.29
CA GLY A 111 9.53 4.76 16.12
C GLY A 111 8.14 4.21 15.81
N ASN A 112 7.15 4.75 16.52
CA ASN A 112 5.76 4.34 16.38
C ASN A 112 5.03 5.24 15.39
N TYR A 113 4.50 4.66 14.33
CA TYR A 113 3.69 5.36 13.34
C TYR A 113 2.25 4.92 13.44
N ILE A 114 1.32 5.86 13.25
CA ILE A 114 -0.09 5.54 13.01
C ILE A 114 -0.20 5.05 11.57
N ALA A 115 -0.68 3.83 11.38
CA ALA A 115 -0.92 3.25 10.07
C ALA A 115 -2.39 3.44 9.65
N TYR A 116 -2.56 4.12 8.52
CA TYR A 116 -3.87 4.35 7.91
C TYR A 116 -4.05 3.40 6.71
N PRO A 117 -4.88 2.37 6.86
CA PRO A 117 -5.18 1.45 5.76
C PRO A 117 -6.14 2.04 4.74
N GLY A 118 -6.27 1.39 3.59
CA GLY A 118 -7.22 1.77 2.53
C GLY A 118 -8.68 1.62 2.96
N HIS A 119 -8.95 0.73 3.91
CA HIS A 119 -10.25 0.54 4.55
C HIS A 119 -10.08 -0.05 5.95
N GLY A 120 -11.12 0.03 6.77
CA GLY A 120 -11.08 -0.40 8.17
C GLY A 120 -10.43 0.62 9.11
N PRO A 121 -10.25 0.26 10.38
CA PRO A 121 -9.73 1.16 11.40
C PRO A 121 -8.22 1.35 11.27
N ALA A 122 -7.74 2.52 11.69
CA ALA A 122 -6.32 2.76 11.86
C ALA A 122 -5.73 1.88 12.97
N THR A 123 -4.43 1.64 12.89
CA THR A 123 -3.64 0.92 13.89
C THR A 123 -2.31 1.64 14.08
N THR A 124 -1.43 1.08 14.92
CA THR A 124 -0.06 1.56 15.04
C THR A 124 0.93 0.47 14.66
N LEU A 125 2.10 0.87 14.14
CA LEU A 125 3.11 -0.11 13.78
C LEU A 125 3.59 -0.93 14.99
N ASP A 126 3.64 -0.33 16.18
CA ASP A 126 4.02 -1.05 17.41
C ASP A 126 2.98 -2.11 17.80
N GLU A 127 1.69 -1.81 17.69
CA GLU A 127 0.63 -2.81 17.92
C GLU A 127 0.74 -3.98 16.95
N GLU A 128 1.02 -3.67 15.68
CA GLU A 128 1.12 -4.71 14.65
C GLU A 128 2.42 -5.52 14.75
N ARG A 129 3.57 -4.89 15.11
CA ARG A 129 4.81 -5.61 15.42
C ARG A 129 4.62 -6.60 16.56
N ALA A 130 3.90 -6.19 17.60
CA ALA A 130 3.71 -7.00 18.81
C ALA A 130 2.71 -8.15 18.61
N ALA A 131 1.67 -7.94 17.81
CA ALA A 131 0.51 -8.81 17.90
C ALA A 131 -0.23 -9.12 16.59
N ASN A 132 0.32 -8.74 15.42
CA ASN A 132 -0.26 -9.15 14.15
C ASN A 132 -0.02 -10.65 13.92
N PRO A 133 -1.06 -11.48 13.77
CA PRO A 133 -0.91 -12.94 13.70
C PRO A 133 -0.25 -13.42 12.40
N TYR A 134 -0.23 -12.60 11.35
CA TYR A 134 0.31 -12.95 10.03
C TYR A 134 1.78 -12.61 9.86
N VAL A 135 2.32 -11.71 10.70
CA VAL A 135 3.66 -11.12 10.51
C VAL A 135 4.59 -11.49 11.67
N ARG A 136 4.50 -12.70 12.14
CA ARG A 136 5.39 -13.24 13.20
C ARG A 136 6.74 -13.68 12.66
#